data_38e78e778d7f24d86d7bee556abd1610
#
_entry.id   38e78e778d7f24d86d7bee556abd1610
#
_cell.length_a   1.000
_cell.length_b   1.000
_cell.length_c   1.000
_cell.angle_alpha   90.00
_cell.angle_beta   90.00
_cell.angle_gamma   90.00
#
_symmetry.space_group_name_H-M   'P 1'
#
loop_
_entity.id
_entity.type
_entity.pdbx_description
1 polymer ?
#
loop_
_entity_poly.entity_id
_entity_poly.type
_entity_poly.pdbx_seq_one_letter_code
_entity_poly.pdbx_strand_id
1 'polypeptide(L)'
;MSEISTSAAPTEIKVGRHLFRWEPPDIGYVSYGGDLDGEAAAALSAESRKFTLGKPRVFLLVNMARVGQISKEARSVSAAGSKDLSIVGIAVVGAPGHVRLVVGLVSRAVELMQRTQDSPTRFFATEAEGRQWIAQRRQALDGP
;
A
#
# COMPACT_ATOMS: atom_id res chain seq x y z
N MET A 1 22.17 14.85 -21.10
CA MET A 1 21.77 14.58 -20.70
C MET A 1 21.29 14.30 -19.99
N SER A 2 21.23 14.19 -19.90
CA SER A 2 20.73 13.86 -19.28
C SER A 2 20.26 13.60 -18.52
N GLU A 3 20.21 13.62 -18.40
CA GLU A 3 19.70 13.30 -17.83
C GLU A 3 19.01 12.93 -17.34
N ILE A 4 18.98 13.01 -17.75
CA ILE A 4 18.23 12.59 -17.44
C ILE A 4 17.94 11.81 -16.93
N SER A 5 18.14 11.74 -17.01
CA SER A 5 17.83 11.07 -16.57
C SER A 5 17.41 10.42 -15.95
N THR A 6 17.53 10.59 -15.90
CA THR A 6 17.20 9.99 -15.38
C THR A 6 16.45 9.46 -14.93
N SER A 7 16.41 9.74 -15.19
CA SER A 7 15.71 9.29 -14.84
C SER A 7 15.28 8.54 -14.69
N ALA A 8 15.48 8.88 -15.05
CA ALA A 8 15.07 7.95 -14.40
C ALA A 8 14.44 6.68 -14.37
N ALA A 9 14.87 5.74 -13.60
CA ALA A 9 14.19 4.49 -13.47
C ALA A 9 12.76 4.75 -13.03
N PRO A 10 11.77 4.11 -13.69
CA PRO A 10 10.39 4.32 -13.31
C PRO A 10 10.15 3.85 -11.89
N THR A 11 9.51 4.70 -11.10
CA THR A 11 9.06 4.35 -9.77
C THR A 11 7.56 4.07 -9.76
N GLU A 12 6.92 4.10 -10.93
CA GLU A 12 5.50 3.83 -11.10
C GLU A 12 5.27 2.56 -11.89
N ILE A 13 4.26 1.82 -11.48
CA ILE A 13 3.83 0.60 -12.16
C ILE A 13 2.33 0.68 -12.34
N LYS A 14 1.86 0.36 -13.55
CA LYS A 14 0.42 0.32 -13.84
C LYS A 14 0.00 -1.09 -14.16
N VAL A 15 -1.10 -1.53 -13.55
CA VAL A 15 -1.73 -2.81 -13.83
C VAL A 15 -3.20 -2.49 -14.10
N GLY A 16 -3.59 -2.51 -15.38
CA GLY A 16 -4.89 -2.03 -15.78
C GLY A 16 -5.06 -0.58 -15.39
N ARG A 17 -6.06 -0.30 -14.56
CA ARG A 17 -6.29 1.04 -14.04
C ARG A 17 -5.78 1.22 -12.61
N HIS A 18 -5.04 0.25 -12.12
CA HIS A 18 -4.43 0.33 -10.79
C HIS A 18 -3.01 0.85 -10.93
N LEU A 19 -2.56 1.56 -9.90
CA LEU A 19 -1.26 2.21 -9.91
C LEU A 19 -0.53 1.92 -8.62
N PHE A 20 0.75 1.57 -8.73
CA PHE A 20 1.68 1.58 -7.61
C PHE A 20 2.77 2.58 -7.89
N ARG A 21 3.17 3.36 -6.86
CA ARG A 21 4.29 4.28 -6.98
C ARG A 21 5.15 4.17 -5.73
N TRP A 22 6.45 3.99 -5.93
CA TRP A 22 7.38 4.00 -4.82
C TRP A 22 7.82 5.44 -4.55
N GLU A 23 7.66 5.89 -3.32
CA GLU A 23 8.08 7.22 -2.87
C GLU A 23 9.14 7.04 -1.80
N PRO A 24 10.43 7.15 -2.19
CA PRO A 24 11.50 6.98 -1.20
C PRO A 24 11.35 7.96 -0.05
N PRO A 25 11.80 7.60 1.14
CA PRO A 25 12.55 6.39 1.45
C PRO A 25 11.67 5.19 1.81
N ASP A 26 10.37 5.36 2.09
CA ASP A 26 9.62 4.32 2.77
C ASP A 26 8.13 4.28 2.44
N ILE A 27 7.65 4.97 1.42
CA ILE A 27 6.21 4.97 1.11
C ILE A 27 5.92 4.21 -0.17
N GLY A 28 5.03 3.22 -0.06
CA GLY A 28 4.41 2.59 -1.21
C GLY A 28 3.02 3.18 -1.40
N TYR A 29 2.81 3.92 -2.48
CA TYR A 29 1.52 4.52 -2.81
C TYR A 29 0.78 3.59 -3.77
N VAL A 30 -0.47 3.29 -3.45
CA VAL A 30 -1.32 2.45 -4.30
C VAL A 30 -2.63 3.17 -4.57
N SER A 31 -3.05 3.17 -5.82
CA SER A 31 -4.36 3.70 -6.21
C SER A 31 -5.08 2.65 -7.01
N TYR A 32 -6.27 2.25 -6.57
CA TYR A 32 -7.07 1.28 -7.29
C TYR A 32 -8.09 2.02 -8.15
N GLY A 33 -8.23 1.57 -9.41
CA GLY A 33 -9.22 2.10 -10.33
C GLY A 33 -10.12 0.98 -10.83
N GLY A 34 -11.34 0.87 -10.27
CA GLY A 34 -12.28 -0.17 -10.64
C GLY A 34 -12.10 -1.44 -9.85
N ASP A 35 -12.59 -2.55 -10.38
CA ASP A 35 -12.57 -3.84 -9.68
C ASP A 35 -11.15 -4.38 -9.55
N LEU A 36 -10.89 -5.03 -8.43
CA LEU A 36 -9.61 -5.67 -8.17
C LEU A 36 -9.85 -7.16 -8.05
N ASP A 37 -9.36 -7.92 -9.01
CA ASP A 37 -9.45 -9.38 -8.99
C ASP A 37 -8.10 -9.99 -8.58
N GLY A 38 -8.09 -11.32 -8.47
CA GLY A 38 -6.88 -12.02 -8.01
C GLY A 38 -5.71 -11.85 -8.95
N GLU A 39 -5.96 -11.83 -10.24
CA GLU A 39 -4.90 -11.68 -11.24
C GLU A 39 -4.25 -10.30 -11.16
N ALA A 40 -5.07 -9.26 -11.10
CA ALA A 40 -4.56 -7.90 -10.98
C ALA A 40 -3.81 -7.69 -9.64
N ALA A 41 -4.36 -8.25 -8.56
CA ALA A 41 -3.72 -8.16 -7.25
C ALA A 41 -2.37 -8.87 -7.26
N ALA A 42 -2.29 -10.04 -7.90
CA ALA A 42 -1.02 -10.78 -7.99
C ALA A 42 0.02 -10.01 -8.79
N ALA A 43 -0.39 -9.44 -9.93
CA ALA A 43 0.52 -8.67 -10.76
C ALA A 43 1.03 -7.43 -10.02
N LEU A 44 0.12 -6.71 -9.37
CA LEU A 44 0.47 -5.51 -8.62
C LEU A 44 1.40 -5.83 -7.46
N SER A 45 1.10 -6.91 -6.74
CA SER A 45 1.94 -7.36 -5.63
C SER A 45 3.34 -7.73 -6.11
N ALA A 46 3.44 -8.55 -7.18
CA ALA A 46 4.73 -8.99 -7.70
C ALA A 46 5.59 -7.80 -8.11
N GLU A 47 5.00 -6.84 -8.81
CA GLU A 47 5.75 -5.68 -9.29
C GLU A 47 6.14 -4.74 -8.17
N SER A 48 5.22 -4.47 -7.24
CA SER A 48 5.49 -3.56 -6.13
C SER A 48 6.55 -4.11 -5.17
N ARG A 49 6.61 -5.43 -5.01
CA ARG A 49 7.60 -6.05 -4.14
C ARG A 49 9.04 -5.78 -4.60
N LYS A 50 9.24 -5.51 -5.88
CA LYS A 50 10.57 -5.15 -6.38
C LYS A 50 11.12 -3.89 -5.70
N PHE A 51 10.21 -3.03 -5.23
CA PHE A 51 10.60 -1.80 -4.53
C PHE A 51 10.55 -1.94 -3.01
N THR A 52 9.63 -2.75 -2.50
CA THR A 52 9.33 -2.79 -1.07
C THR A 52 10.05 -3.89 -0.32
N LEU A 53 10.39 -4.98 -1.00
CA LEU A 53 11.04 -6.11 -0.36
C LEU A 53 12.47 -5.73 0.06
N GLY A 54 12.82 -6.04 1.28
CA GLY A 54 14.15 -5.73 1.80
C GLY A 54 14.29 -4.34 2.39
N LYS A 55 13.27 -3.51 2.29
CA LYS A 55 13.31 -2.19 2.93
C LYS A 55 13.15 -2.36 4.43
N PRO A 56 13.88 -1.56 5.24
CA PRO A 56 13.78 -1.68 6.70
C PRO A 56 12.41 -1.33 7.25
N ARG A 57 11.67 -0.47 6.55
CA ARG A 57 10.26 -0.21 6.89
C ARG A 57 9.54 0.34 5.68
N VAL A 58 8.23 0.09 5.63
CA VAL A 58 7.36 0.52 4.54
C VAL A 58 6.07 1.06 5.15
N PHE A 59 5.66 2.23 4.70
CA PHE A 59 4.32 2.74 4.92
C PHE A 59 3.53 2.54 3.63
N LEU A 60 2.29 2.08 3.74
CA LEU A 60 1.41 1.98 2.58
C LEU A 60 0.40 3.11 2.63
N LEU A 61 0.31 3.85 1.54
CA LEU A 61 -0.70 4.88 1.35
C LEU A 61 -1.61 4.39 0.23
N VAL A 62 -2.82 3.99 0.58
CA VAL A 62 -3.71 3.29 -0.33
C VAL A 62 -4.93 4.15 -0.63
N ASN A 63 -5.05 4.59 -1.88
CA ASN A 63 -6.19 5.39 -2.31
C ASN A 63 -7.25 4.48 -2.89
N MET A 64 -8.39 4.42 -2.22
CA MET A 64 -9.51 3.56 -2.61
C MET A 64 -10.74 4.34 -3.07
N ALA A 65 -10.57 5.63 -3.40
CA ALA A 65 -11.70 6.46 -3.79
C ALA A 65 -12.40 5.93 -5.05
N ARG A 66 -11.66 5.24 -5.91
CA ARG A 66 -12.20 4.71 -7.18
C ARG A 66 -12.21 3.20 -7.24
N VAL A 67 -12.00 2.51 -6.13
CA VAL A 67 -12.00 1.06 -6.13
C VAL A 67 -13.43 0.55 -6.31
N GLY A 68 -13.56 -0.54 -7.07
CA GLY A 68 -14.84 -1.23 -7.24
C GLY A 68 -14.92 -2.41 -6.29
N GLN A 69 -15.29 -3.58 -6.85
CA GLN A 69 -15.37 -4.81 -6.08
C GLN A 69 -13.96 -5.37 -5.85
N ILE A 70 -13.73 -5.89 -4.66
CA ILE A 70 -12.46 -6.57 -4.34
C ILE A 70 -12.78 -8.04 -4.16
N SER A 71 -12.29 -8.91 -5.05
CA SER A 71 -12.61 -10.32 -5.02
C SER A 71 -11.98 -11.00 -3.82
N LYS A 72 -12.49 -12.17 -3.48
CA LYS A 72 -11.93 -12.99 -2.41
C LYS A 72 -10.47 -13.34 -2.70
N GLU A 73 -10.18 -13.70 -3.94
CA GLU A 73 -8.81 -14.01 -4.36
C GLU A 73 -7.90 -12.80 -4.21
N ALA A 74 -8.40 -11.61 -4.58
CA ALA A 74 -7.61 -10.39 -4.44
C ALA A 74 -7.25 -10.13 -2.98
N ARG A 75 -8.20 -10.38 -2.06
CA ARG A 75 -7.95 -10.21 -0.63
C ARG A 75 -6.85 -11.16 -0.16
N SER A 76 -6.94 -12.43 -0.56
CA SER A 76 -5.95 -13.44 -0.18
C SER A 76 -4.57 -13.11 -0.74
N VAL A 77 -4.51 -12.72 -2.01
CA VAL A 77 -3.26 -12.40 -2.68
C VAL A 77 -2.62 -11.16 -2.03
N SER A 78 -3.42 -10.15 -1.73
CA SER A 78 -2.91 -8.92 -1.12
C SER A 78 -2.31 -9.19 0.26
N ALA A 79 -2.98 -10.02 1.07
CA ALA A 79 -2.47 -10.39 2.38
C ALA A 79 -1.16 -11.19 2.25
N ALA A 80 -1.14 -12.17 1.34
CA ALA A 80 0.05 -13.00 1.14
C ALA A 80 1.23 -12.19 0.61
N GLY A 81 0.94 -11.21 -0.25
CA GLY A 81 1.98 -10.35 -0.83
C GLY A 81 2.66 -9.44 0.18
N SER A 82 2.06 -9.27 1.36
CA SER A 82 2.64 -8.45 2.43
C SER A 82 3.52 -9.24 3.39
N LYS A 83 3.62 -10.55 3.18
CA LYS A 83 4.20 -11.47 4.15
C LYS A 83 5.62 -11.13 4.58
N ASP A 84 6.45 -10.74 3.63
CA ASP A 84 7.88 -10.50 3.89
C ASP A 84 8.22 -9.03 3.96
N LEU A 85 7.23 -8.16 4.00
CA LEU A 85 7.44 -6.72 4.03
C LEU A 85 7.41 -6.20 5.46
N SER A 86 8.25 -5.20 5.73
CA SER A 86 8.28 -4.55 7.05
C SER A 86 7.30 -3.38 7.06
N ILE A 87 6.00 -3.69 6.99
CA ILE A 87 4.96 -2.66 6.97
C ILE A 87 4.73 -2.16 8.38
N VAL A 88 4.87 -0.85 8.57
CA VAL A 88 4.74 -0.22 9.89
C VAL A 88 3.58 0.77 9.98
N GLY A 89 2.80 0.88 8.93
CA GLY A 89 1.59 1.70 8.93
C GLY A 89 0.90 1.65 7.58
N ILE A 90 -0.42 1.66 7.60
CA ILE A 90 -1.24 1.65 6.40
C ILE A 90 -2.28 2.76 6.52
N ALA A 91 -2.20 3.75 5.63
CA ALA A 91 -3.18 4.83 5.54
C ALA A 91 -4.09 4.54 4.36
N VAL A 92 -5.37 4.38 4.61
CA VAL A 92 -6.37 4.10 3.58
C VAL A 92 -7.20 5.36 3.36
N VAL A 93 -7.21 5.84 2.13
CA VAL A 93 -7.82 7.12 1.78
C VAL A 93 -9.04 6.90 0.91
N GLY A 94 -10.14 7.54 1.27
CA GLY A 94 -11.34 7.60 0.44
C GLY A 94 -12.13 6.30 0.34
N ALA A 95 -11.93 5.35 1.23
CA ALA A 95 -12.63 4.07 1.16
C ALA A 95 -14.12 4.24 1.46
N PRO A 96 -15.01 3.80 0.55
CA PRO A 96 -16.44 3.77 0.86
C PRO A 96 -16.73 2.83 2.02
N GLY A 97 -17.87 3.03 2.68
CA GLY A 97 -18.21 2.26 3.88
C GLY A 97 -18.17 0.75 3.67
N HIS A 98 -18.71 0.27 2.54
CA HIS A 98 -18.73 -1.17 2.26
C HIS A 98 -17.33 -1.74 2.01
N VAL A 99 -16.40 -0.92 1.55
CA VAL A 99 -15.02 -1.34 1.29
C VAL A 99 -14.22 -1.41 2.59
N ARG A 100 -14.59 -0.60 3.58
CA ARG A 100 -13.87 -0.60 4.87
C ARG A 100 -13.87 -1.96 5.55
N LEU A 101 -14.98 -2.70 5.41
CA LEU A 101 -15.06 -4.05 5.98
C LEU A 101 -14.04 -4.98 5.32
N VAL A 102 -13.96 -4.93 3.99
CA VAL A 102 -13.03 -5.77 3.24
C VAL A 102 -11.59 -5.41 3.58
N VAL A 103 -11.29 -4.11 3.62
CA VAL A 103 -9.94 -3.64 3.96
C VAL A 103 -9.57 -4.06 5.39
N GLY A 104 -10.54 -4.00 6.30
CA GLY A 104 -10.31 -4.45 7.67
C GLY A 104 -9.89 -5.91 7.76
N LEU A 105 -10.51 -6.77 6.94
CA LEU A 105 -10.16 -8.18 6.90
C LEU A 105 -8.74 -8.39 6.36
N VAL A 106 -8.38 -7.69 5.29
CA VAL A 106 -7.03 -7.79 4.73
C VAL A 106 -6.00 -7.28 5.73
N SER A 107 -6.28 -6.16 6.38
CA SER A 107 -5.36 -5.57 7.36
C SER A 107 -5.12 -6.50 8.54
N ARG A 108 -6.19 -7.15 9.01
CA ARG A 108 -6.03 -8.12 10.10
C ARG A 108 -5.14 -9.28 9.69
N ALA A 109 -5.31 -9.77 8.45
CA ALA A 109 -4.46 -10.84 7.94
C ALA A 109 -3.00 -10.39 7.84
N VAL A 110 -2.76 -9.16 7.39
CA VAL A 110 -1.40 -8.60 7.33
C VAL A 110 -0.79 -8.53 8.73
N GLU A 111 -1.56 -8.05 9.71
CA GLU A 111 -1.08 -7.95 11.09
C GLU A 111 -0.69 -9.32 11.65
N LEU A 112 -1.50 -10.34 11.34
CA LEU A 112 -1.18 -11.70 11.79
C LEU A 112 0.09 -12.24 11.17
N MET A 113 0.36 -11.89 9.93
CA MET A 113 1.58 -12.31 9.25
C MET A 113 2.81 -11.58 9.75
N GLN A 114 2.63 -10.38 10.32
CA GLN A 114 3.73 -9.55 10.81
C GLN A 114 3.66 -9.43 12.33
N ARG A 115 3.64 -10.57 12.99
CA ARG A 115 3.36 -10.67 14.42
C ARG A 115 4.20 -9.78 15.31
N THR A 116 5.43 -9.51 14.92
CA THR A 116 6.35 -8.74 15.74
C THR A 116 6.34 -7.26 15.41
N GLN A 117 5.51 -6.85 14.45
CA GLN A 117 5.46 -5.47 13.98
C GLN A 117 4.12 -4.83 14.33
N ASP A 118 4.19 -3.64 14.89
CA ASP A 118 3.01 -2.81 15.05
C ASP A 118 2.73 -2.17 13.69
N SER A 119 1.62 -2.57 13.08
CA SER A 119 1.27 -2.16 11.74
C SER A 119 -0.18 -1.65 11.70
N PRO A 120 -0.45 -0.51 12.33
CA PRO A 120 -1.81 -0.01 12.39
C PRO A 120 -2.33 0.44 11.04
N THR A 121 -3.62 0.22 10.82
CA THR A 121 -4.35 0.71 9.66
C THR A 121 -5.28 1.82 10.12
N ARG A 122 -5.26 2.94 9.40
CA ARG A 122 -6.13 4.07 9.69
C ARG A 122 -6.80 4.54 8.41
N PHE A 123 -8.04 5.02 8.55
CA PHE A 123 -8.85 5.49 7.42
C PHE A 123 -8.93 7.00 7.44
N PHE A 124 -8.79 7.60 6.26
CA PHE A 124 -8.82 9.06 6.10
C PHE A 124 -9.70 9.43 4.92
N ALA A 125 -10.26 10.62 4.97
CA ALA A 125 -11.07 11.14 3.87
C ALA A 125 -10.18 11.63 2.72
N THR A 126 -9.02 12.18 3.02
CA THR A 126 -8.14 12.78 2.02
C THR A 126 -6.74 12.23 2.08
N GLU A 127 -6.06 12.32 0.96
CA GLU A 127 -4.67 11.90 0.87
C GLU A 127 -3.77 12.74 1.77
N ALA A 128 -4.05 14.05 1.88
CA ALA A 128 -3.27 14.94 2.73
C ALA A 128 -3.29 14.48 4.20
N GLU A 129 -4.48 14.08 4.66
CA GLU A 129 -4.61 13.56 6.04
C GLU A 129 -3.82 12.27 6.23
N GLY A 130 -3.89 11.38 5.24
CA GLY A 130 -3.14 10.13 5.30
C GLY A 130 -1.64 10.37 5.33
N ARG A 131 -1.15 11.29 4.53
CA ARG A 131 0.28 11.63 4.52
C ARG A 131 0.73 12.27 5.81
N GLN A 132 -0.12 13.10 6.40
CA GLN A 132 0.18 13.72 7.69
C GLN A 132 0.33 12.68 8.78
N TRP A 133 -0.57 11.70 8.81
CA TRP A 133 -0.49 10.61 9.78
C TRP A 133 0.77 9.77 9.59
N ILE A 134 1.14 9.49 8.33
CA ILE A 134 2.38 8.76 8.05
C ILE A 134 3.59 9.53 8.59
N ALA A 135 3.62 10.83 8.39
CA ALA A 135 4.72 11.67 8.89
C ALA A 135 4.81 11.63 10.41
N GLN A 136 3.66 11.69 11.09
CA GLN A 136 3.61 11.61 12.55
C GLN A 136 4.08 10.25 13.04
N ARG A 137 3.65 9.19 12.37
CA ARG A 137 4.04 7.84 12.76
C ARG A 137 5.52 7.61 12.52
N ARG A 138 6.04 8.14 11.43
CA ARG A 138 7.48 8.05 11.15
C ARG A 138 8.30 8.69 12.26
N GLN A 139 7.88 9.87 12.71
CA GLN A 139 8.54 10.54 13.83
C GLN A 139 8.47 9.69 15.10
N ALA A 140 7.33 9.10 15.38
CA ALA A 140 7.17 8.27 16.57
C ALA A 140 8.09 7.06 16.52
N LEU A 141 8.26 6.46 15.35
CA LEU A 141 9.12 5.29 15.17
C LEU A 141 10.60 5.66 15.21
N ASP A 142 10.95 6.85 14.72
CA ASP A 142 12.34 7.31 14.72
C ASP A 142 12.80 7.73 16.12
N GLY A 143 11.85 7.93 17.01
CA GLY A 143 12.13 8.28 18.39
C GLY A 143 12.42 9.77 18.58
N PRO A 144 12.63 10.17 19.83
CA PRO A 144 12.98 11.55 20.14
C PRO A 144 14.36 11.91 19.68
#